data_d8b73e30e9e103f11669cedb57f43950
#
_entry.id   d8b73e30e9e103f11669cedb57f43950
#
_cell.length_a   1.000
_cell.length_b   1.000
_cell.length_c   1.000
_cell.angle_alpha   90.00
_cell.angle_beta   90.00
_cell.angle_gamma   90.00
#
_symmetry.space_group_name_H-M   'P 1'
#
loop_
_entity.id
_entity.type
_entity.pdbx_description
1 polymer ?
#
loop_
_entity_poly.entity_id
_entity_poly.type
_entity_poly.pdbx_seq_one_letter_code
_entity_poly.pdbx_strand_id
1 'polypeptide(L)'
;MPKPSDTAILQIARNTSGARIVLDGVTKTYPNQPIAAVENFSMTAEPGELIMFVGPSGCGKTTTMKMINRIIEPTSGSISIDGRDVLSLDPNELRRHIGYVIQQIGLFPHMTIAENIAVVPRLLGWSKAKTATRVEELLVTVELEPSAFASRYPKQLSGGQQQRVGVARALAADPPVMLMDEPFGATDPITREKLQAEFLRLQESLGKTIIFVTHDFDEAVRLGDRIAVLSNRSQIEQFDTPANILTNPANDYVASFIGHGAAIKRLVLIPVTEAILGPAGESAGGPITVSVDDSLRDALDSLVLTGLPALTVIDRANKPVGSISIDRISAVLGAEVPAAPAARQDTGTGQGS
;
A
#
# COMPACT_ATOMS: atom_id res chain seq x y z
N MET A 1 2.65 -36.61 -19.75
CA MET A 1 1.53 -35.66 -19.67
C MET A 1 1.72 -34.86 -18.40
N PRO A 2 1.72 -33.52 -18.44
CA PRO A 2 1.78 -32.71 -17.23
C PRO A 2 0.56 -33.01 -16.37
N LYS A 3 0.74 -33.03 -15.04
CA LYS A 3 -0.37 -33.21 -14.11
C LYS A 3 -1.39 -32.07 -14.27
N PRO A 4 -2.70 -32.27 -14.06
CA PRO A 4 -3.70 -31.20 -14.16
C PRO A 4 -3.39 -29.94 -13.34
N SER A 5 -2.63 -30.08 -12.25
CA SER A 5 -2.10 -28.99 -11.42
C SER A 5 -1.14 -28.06 -12.17
N ASP A 6 -0.31 -28.59 -13.09
CA ASP A 6 0.71 -27.80 -13.78
C ASP A 6 0.10 -26.84 -14.80
N THR A 7 -0.98 -27.27 -15.49
CA THR A 7 -1.72 -26.41 -16.42
C THR A 7 -2.43 -25.26 -15.71
N ALA A 8 -2.85 -25.52 -14.47
CA ALA A 8 -3.52 -24.55 -13.61
C ALA A 8 -2.60 -23.42 -13.16
N ILE A 9 -1.40 -23.74 -12.74
CA ILE A 9 -0.38 -22.79 -12.29
C ILE A 9 0.15 -21.95 -13.46
N LEU A 10 0.32 -22.57 -14.63
CA LEU A 10 0.73 -21.89 -15.87
C LEU A 10 -0.26 -20.80 -16.31
N GLN A 11 -1.53 -20.84 -15.90
CA GLN A 11 -2.50 -19.77 -16.19
C GLN A 11 -2.41 -18.60 -15.21
N ILE A 12 -2.10 -18.84 -13.93
CA ILE A 12 -1.79 -17.76 -12.97
C ILE A 12 -0.51 -17.03 -13.44
N ALA A 13 0.49 -17.76 -13.88
CA ALA A 13 1.76 -17.21 -14.35
C ALA A 13 1.69 -16.48 -15.71
N ARG A 14 0.61 -16.66 -16.48
CA ARG A 14 0.40 -15.98 -17.78
C ARG A 14 -0.24 -14.60 -17.65
N ASN A 15 -0.81 -14.30 -16.47
CA ASN A 15 -1.39 -12.99 -16.21
C ASN A 15 -0.26 -12.05 -15.76
N THR A 16 0.29 -11.26 -16.68
CA THR A 16 1.28 -10.23 -16.37
C THR A 16 0.66 -9.04 -15.65
N SER A 17 -0.67 -8.91 -15.68
CA SER A 17 -1.46 -8.02 -14.83
C SER A 17 -1.76 -8.70 -13.48
N GLY A 18 -2.25 -7.94 -12.48
CA GLY A 18 -2.65 -8.47 -11.18
C GLY A 18 -3.64 -9.63 -11.26
N ALA A 19 -3.75 -10.40 -10.20
CA ALA A 19 -4.71 -11.51 -10.05
C ALA A 19 -5.76 -11.17 -9.00
N ARG A 20 -6.99 -11.64 -9.20
CA ARG A 20 -8.07 -11.50 -8.22
C ARG A 20 -7.83 -12.43 -7.03
N ILE A 21 -7.92 -11.88 -5.80
CA ILE A 21 -7.80 -12.66 -4.57
C ILE A 21 -9.15 -12.62 -3.85
N VAL A 22 -9.70 -13.79 -3.50
CA VAL A 22 -10.93 -13.90 -2.73
C VAL A 22 -10.66 -14.72 -1.46
N LEU A 23 -11.00 -14.16 -0.32
CA LEU A 23 -11.09 -14.86 0.95
C LEU A 23 -12.57 -14.93 1.33
N ASP A 24 -13.06 -16.13 1.66
CA ASP A 24 -14.46 -16.39 1.99
C ASP A 24 -14.57 -17.18 3.29
N GLY A 25 -15.06 -16.52 4.34
CA GLY A 25 -15.29 -17.09 5.67
C GLY A 25 -14.03 -17.66 6.34
N VAL A 26 -12.86 -17.11 6.01
CA VAL A 26 -11.57 -17.67 6.44
C VAL A 26 -11.40 -17.57 7.95
N THR A 27 -11.16 -18.71 8.59
CA THR A 27 -10.93 -18.79 10.03
C THR A 27 -9.62 -19.52 10.32
N LYS A 28 -8.86 -19.05 11.30
CA LYS A 28 -7.64 -19.70 11.80
C LYS A 28 -7.67 -19.81 13.31
N THR A 29 -7.73 -21.04 13.80
CA THR A 29 -7.51 -21.38 15.21
C THR A 29 -6.24 -22.22 15.31
N TYR A 30 -5.33 -21.84 16.21
CA TYR A 30 -4.13 -22.63 16.46
C TYR A 30 -4.40 -23.75 17.46
N PRO A 31 -3.69 -24.89 17.39
CA PRO A 31 -3.78 -25.93 18.40
C PRO A 31 -3.57 -25.35 19.82
N ASN A 32 -4.37 -25.80 20.78
CA ASN A 32 -4.33 -25.34 22.17
C ASN A 32 -4.69 -23.87 22.43
N GLN A 33 -5.24 -23.17 21.46
CA GLN A 33 -5.78 -21.82 21.63
C GLN A 33 -7.30 -21.86 21.45
N PRO A 34 -8.10 -21.52 22.50
CA PRO A 34 -9.57 -21.56 22.39
C PRO A 34 -10.14 -20.42 21.54
N ILE A 35 -9.32 -19.36 21.33
CA ILE A 35 -9.73 -18.17 20.57
C ILE A 35 -9.05 -18.20 19.20
N ALA A 36 -9.85 -17.98 18.14
CA ALA A 36 -9.34 -17.87 16.78
C ALA A 36 -8.42 -16.66 16.63
N ALA A 37 -7.29 -16.83 15.93
CA ALA A 37 -6.41 -15.71 15.53
C ALA A 37 -7.00 -14.90 14.39
N VAL A 38 -7.79 -15.53 13.52
CA VAL A 38 -8.59 -14.92 12.44
C VAL A 38 -9.96 -15.60 12.48
N GLU A 39 -11.04 -14.83 12.43
CA GLU A 39 -12.40 -15.34 12.54
C GLU A 39 -13.29 -14.81 11.43
N ASN A 40 -13.82 -15.72 10.60
CA ASN A 40 -14.79 -15.42 9.52
C ASN A 40 -14.39 -14.26 8.61
N PHE A 41 -13.13 -14.21 8.21
CA PHE A 41 -12.58 -13.12 7.38
C PHE A 41 -12.98 -13.29 5.92
N SER A 42 -13.69 -12.30 5.36
CA SER A 42 -14.12 -12.31 3.96
C SER A 42 -13.76 -10.99 3.29
N MET A 43 -13.05 -11.07 2.17
CA MET A 43 -12.74 -9.90 1.32
C MET A 43 -12.41 -10.32 -0.11
N THR A 44 -12.50 -9.36 -1.02
CA THR A 44 -12.03 -9.50 -2.40
C THR A 44 -11.09 -8.35 -2.73
N ALA A 45 -9.91 -8.69 -3.27
CA ALA A 45 -9.01 -7.77 -3.96
C ALA A 45 -9.16 -7.99 -5.46
N GLU A 46 -9.46 -6.93 -6.18
CA GLU A 46 -9.54 -6.99 -7.64
C GLU A 46 -8.15 -6.91 -8.30
N PRO A 47 -7.99 -7.35 -9.55
CA PRO A 47 -6.70 -7.32 -10.23
C PRO A 47 -6.10 -5.91 -10.28
N GLY A 48 -4.86 -5.79 -9.83
CA GLY A 48 -4.11 -4.52 -9.81
C GLY A 48 -4.33 -3.65 -8.57
N GLU A 49 -5.28 -4.00 -7.68
CA GLU A 49 -5.51 -3.24 -6.45
C GLU A 49 -4.38 -3.41 -5.42
N LEU A 50 -4.04 -2.30 -4.77
CA LEU A 50 -3.22 -2.24 -3.57
C LEU A 50 -4.11 -2.14 -2.33
N ILE A 51 -4.30 -3.27 -1.65
CA ILE A 51 -5.12 -3.36 -0.43
C ILE A 51 -4.24 -3.23 0.80
N MET A 52 -4.58 -2.28 1.67
CA MET A 52 -3.89 -2.07 2.93
C MET A 52 -4.62 -2.77 4.08
N PHE A 53 -3.93 -3.62 4.83
CA PHE A 53 -4.43 -4.17 6.10
C PHE A 53 -3.88 -3.34 7.25
N VAL A 54 -4.74 -2.61 7.94
CA VAL A 54 -4.37 -1.80 9.10
C VAL A 54 -5.11 -2.27 10.35
N GLY A 55 -4.48 -2.12 11.50
CA GLY A 55 -5.07 -2.53 12.78
C GLY A 55 -3.99 -2.74 13.84
N PRO A 56 -4.37 -2.96 15.11
CA PRO A 56 -3.44 -3.12 16.22
C PRO A 56 -2.54 -4.35 16.05
N SER A 57 -1.41 -4.35 16.74
CA SER A 57 -0.52 -5.51 16.78
C SER A 57 -1.25 -6.74 17.32
N GLY A 58 -1.03 -7.89 16.68
CA GLY A 58 -1.65 -9.15 17.10
C GLY A 58 -3.11 -9.35 16.63
N CYS A 59 -3.73 -8.42 15.90
CA CYS A 59 -5.12 -8.58 15.44
C CYS A 59 -5.30 -9.64 14.34
N GLY A 60 -4.23 -10.19 13.76
CA GLY A 60 -4.31 -11.28 12.76
C GLY A 60 -3.85 -10.94 11.35
N LYS A 61 -3.45 -9.71 11.03
CA LYS A 61 -3.01 -9.25 9.69
C LYS A 61 -1.99 -10.18 9.03
N THR A 62 -0.86 -10.36 9.68
CA THR A 62 0.21 -11.26 9.21
C THR A 62 -0.27 -12.72 9.11
N THR A 63 -1.15 -13.16 10.01
CA THR A 63 -1.74 -14.51 9.96
C THR A 63 -2.59 -14.68 8.70
N THR A 64 -3.47 -13.71 8.40
CA THR A 64 -4.29 -13.70 7.18
C THR A 64 -3.42 -13.75 5.93
N MET A 65 -2.40 -12.91 5.88
CA MET A 65 -1.47 -12.88 4.75
C MET A 65 -0.68 -14.19 4.59
N LYS A 66 -0.24 -14.81 5.68
CA LYS A 66 0.42 -16.13 5.66
C LYS A 66 -0.50 -17.24 5.15
N MET A 67 -1.82 -17.14 5.34
CA MET A 67 -2.79 -18.08 4.78
C MET A 67 -2.92 -17.91 3.27
N ILE A 68 -2.92 -16.68 2.74
CA ILE A 68 -2.92 -16.44 1.28
C ILE A 68 -1.70 -17.11 0.62
N ASN A 69 -0.53 -17.00 1.23
CA ASN A 69 0.71 -17.64 0.76
C ASN A 69 0.82 -19.13 1.15
N ARG A 70 -0.23 -19.69 1.78
CA ARG A 70 -0.25 -21.07 2.28
C ARG A 70 1.00 -21.46 3.07
N ILE A 71 1.59 -20.50 3.83
CA ILE A 71 2.62 -20.78 4.85
C ILE A 71 1.95 -21.48 6.04
N ILE A 72 0.72 -21.07 6.35
CA ILE A 72 -0.19 -21.73 7.27
C ILE A 72 -1.51 -21.99 6.54
N GLU A 73 -2.20 -23.07 6.90
CA GLU A 73 -3.51 -23.40 6.31
C GLU A 73 -4.65 -22.86 7.20
N PRO A 74 -5.74 -22.36 6.62
CA PRO A 74 -6.93 -22.00 7.36
C PRO A 74 -7.52 -23.22 8.07
N THR A 75 -8.26 -22.99 9.15
CA THR A 75 -9.03 -24.03 9.84
C THR A 75 -10.37 -24.27 9.14
N SER A 76 -10.95 -23.22 8.56
CA SER A 76 -12.17 -23.27 7.74
C SER A 76 -12.22 -22.07 6.79
N GLY A 77 -13.19 -22.06 5.89
CA GLY A 77 -13.28 -21.08 4.80
C GLY A 77 -12.41 -21.43 3.61
N SER A 78 -12.39 -20.57 2.60
CA SER A 78 -11.62 -20.77 1.38
C SER A 78 -10.86 -19.54 0.96
N ILE A 79 -9.72 -19.75 0.29
CA ILE A 79 -8.90 -18.69 -0.31
C ILE A 79 -8.65 -19.06 -1.76
N SER A 80 -8.97 -18.15 -2.68
CA SER A 80 -8.72 -18.38 -4.10
C SER A 80 -7.95 -17.24 -4.75
N ILE A 81 -7.12 -17.59 -5.73
CA ILE A 81 -6.39 -16.66 -6.61
C ILE A 81 -6.83 -16.98 -8.04
N ASP A 82 -7.40 -16.00 -8.75
CA ASP A 82 -8.03 -16.17 -10.08
C ASP A 82 -9.00 -17.36 -10.13
N GLY A 83 -9.85 -17.47 -9.08
CA GLY A 83 -10.87 -18.51 -8.94
C GLY A 83 -10.35 -19.90 -8.59
N ARG A 84 -9.07 -20.05 -8.23
CA ARG A 84 -8.46 -21.32 -7.85
C ARG A 84 -8.16 -21.36 -6.37
N ASP A 85 -8.67 -22.37 -5.71
CA ASP A 85 -8.41 -22.62 -4.30
C ASP A 85 -6.90 -22.89 -4.08
N VAL A 86 -6.28 -22.07 -3.22
CA VAL A 86 -4.86 -22.21 -2.87
C VAL A 86 -4.54 -23.56 -2.24
N LEU A 87 -5.51 -24.21 -1.59
CA LEU A 87 -5.30 -25.52 -0.99
C LEU A 87 -5.26 -26.65 -2.01
N SER A 88 -5.81 -26.44 -3.22
CA SER A 88 -5.77 -27.41 -4.32
C SER A 88 -4.44 -27.45 -5.08
N LEU A 89 -3.57 -26.45 -4.87
CA LEU A 89 -2.29 -26.29 -5.58
C LEU A 89 -1.14 -26.90 -4.77
N ASP A 90 -0.03 -27.25 -5.42
CA ASP A 90 1.22 -27.57 -4.70
C ASP A 90 1.72 -26.30 -3.97
N PRO A 91 2.01 -26.38 -2.65
CA PRO A 91 2.41 -25.19 -1.90
C PRO A 91 3.69 -24.52 -2.40
N ASN A 92 4.65 -25.29 -2.91
CA ASN A 92 5.91 -24.73 -3.38
C ASN A 92 5.72 -24.03 -4.73
N GLU A 93 4.90 -24.61 -5.60
CA GLU A 93 4.55 -23.98 -6.88
C GLU A 93 3.75 -22.70 -6.65
N LEU A 94 2.75 -22.71 -5.76
CA LEU A 94 2.00 -21.51 -5.40
C LEU A 94 2.94 -20.39 -4.93
N ARG A 95 3.83 -20.67 -3.99
CA ARG A 95 4.75 -19.67 -3.41
C ARG A 95 5.76 -19.10 -4.41
N ARG A 96 6.13 -19.85 -5.44
CA ARG A 96 7.00 -19.34 -6.53
C ARG A 96 6.31 -18.30 -7.39
N HIS A 97 4.97 -18.26 -7.40
CA HIS A 97 4.14 -17.33 -8.16
C HIS A 97 3.54 -16.21 -7.30
N ILE A 98 3.92 -16.11 -6.04
CA ILE A 98 3.56 -15.02 -5.13
C ILE A 98 4.84 -14.32 -4.70
N GLY A 99 4.93 -13.02 -4.94
CA GLY A 99 6.00 -12.18 -4.39
C GLY A 99 5.75 -11.96 -2.90
N TYR A 100 6.75 -12.24 -2.05
CA TYR A 100 6.59 -12.07 -0.61
C TYR A 100 7.72 -11.24 -0.01
N VAL A 101 7.36 -10.08 0.53
CA VAL A 101 8.27 -9.20 1.30
C VAL A 101 7.92 -9.36 2.78
N ILE A 102 8.82 -9.91 3.57
CA ILE A 102 8.65 -10.15 5.00
C ILE A 102 9.16 -8.95 5.83
N GLN A 103 8.62 -8.78 7.03
CA GLN A 103 8.94 -7.69 7.96
C GLN A 103 10.45 -7.56 8.25
N GLN A 104 11.15 -8.67 8.42
CA GLN A 104 12.61 -8.70 8.42
C GLN A 104 13.07 -9.00 7.02
N ILE A 105 13.81 -8.12 6.38
CA ILE A 105 14.20 -8.12 4.94
C ILE A 105 14.53 -9.51 4.36
N GLY A 106 15.01 -10.44 5.21
CA GLY A 106 15.16 -11.87 4.90
C GLY A 106 16.08 -12.17 3.72
N LEU A 107 17.04 -11.28 3.40
CA LEU A 107 18.06 -11.57 2.40
C LEU A 107 18.99 -12.66 2.90
N PHE A 108 19.41 -13.54 2.01
CA PHE A 108 20.41 -14.56 2.32
C PHE A 108 21.78 -13.91 2.50
N PRO A 109 22.35 -13.89 3.73
CA PRO A 109 23.55 -13.10 4.02
C PRO A 109 24.82 -13.63 3.33
N HIS A 110 24.82 -14.88 2.90
CA HIS A 110 25.92 -15.57 2.21
C HIS A 110 25.83 -15.50 0.70
N MET A 111 24.77 -14.90 0.16
CA MET A 111 24.56 -14.68 -1.27
C MET A 111 24.78 -13.21 -1.62
N THR A 112 25.29 -12.95 -2.82
CA THR A 112 25.34 -11.60 -3.38
C THR A 112 23.93 -11.03 -3.62
N ILE A 113 23.82 -9.75 -3.91
CA ILE A 113 22.55 -9.11 -4.24
C ILE A 113 21.94 -9.72 -5.50
N ALA A 114 22.74 -9.92 -6.54
CA ALA A 114 22.30 -10.59 -7.77
C ALA A 114 21.79 -12.02 -7.51
N GLU A 115 22.48 -12.77 -6.66
CA GLU A 115 22.06 -14.12 -6.29
C GLU A 115 20.78 -14.13 -5.47
N ASN A 116 20.60 -13.18 -4.55
CA ASN A 116 19.36 -13.03 -3.79
C ASN A 116 18.16 -12.78 -4.72
N ILE A 117 18.28 -11.87 -5.68
CA ILE A 117 17.22 -11.59 -6.65
C ILE A 117 16.97 -12.81 -7.56
N ALA A 118 18.00 -13.53 -7.94
CA ALA A 118 17.93 -14.67 -8.85
C ALA A 118 17.33 -15.95 -8.24
N VAL A 119 17.03 -16.01 -6.94
CA VAL A 119 16.59 -17.23 -6.26
C VAL A 119 15.35 -17.83 -6.91
N VAL A 120 14.25 -17.06 -7.02
CA VAL A 120 12.98 -17.57 -7.57
C VAL A 120 13.07 -17.87 -9.07
N PRO A 121 13.64 -17.01 -9.93
CA PRO A 121 13.89 -17.34 -11.33
C PRO A 121 14.65 -18.67 -11.52
N ARG A 122 15.68 -18.93 -10.72
CA ARG A 122 16.43 -20.21 -10.77
C ARG A 122 15.55 -21.40 -10.35
N LEU A 123 14.72 -21.26 -9.32
CA LEU A 123 13.78 -22.30 -8.89
C LEU A 123 12.71 -22.60 -9.96
N LEU A 124 12.37 -21.61 -10.79
CA LEU A 124 11.49 -21.76 -11.94
C LEU A 124 12.20 -22.28 -13.20
N GLY A 125 13.49 -22.59 -13.12
CA GLY A 125 14.27 -23.13 -14.23
C GLY A 125 14.61 -22.14 -15.35
N TRP A 126 14.60 -20.82 -15.05
CA TRP A 126 14.98 -19.82 -16.05
C TRP A 126 16.46 -20.00 -16.48
N SER A 127 16.74 -19.73 -17.75
CA SER A 127 18.11 -19.74 -18.24
C SER A 127 18.98 -18.70 -17.52
N LYS A 128 20.28 -18.96 -17.44
CA LYS A 128 21.24 -18.02 -16.82
C LYS A 128 21.17 -16.63 -17.46
N ALA A 129 21.09 -16.56 -18.79
CA ALA A 129 21.01 -15.30 -19.53
C ALA A 129 19.72 -14.52 -19.15
N LYS A 130 18.54 -15.16 -19.24
CA LYS A 130 17.27 -14.53 -18.85
C LYS A 130 17.28 -14.03 -17.40
N THR A 131 17.84 -14.84 -16.50
CA THR A 131 17.95 -14.47 -15.07
C THR A 131 18.86 -13.27 -14.87
N ALA A 132 20.02 -13.21 -15.56
CA ALA A 132 20.95 -12.09 -15.46
C ALA A 132 20.32 -10.78 -15.95
N THR A 133 19.70 -10.79 -17.13
CA THR A 133 18.98 -9.63 -17.67
C THR A 133 17.90 -9.15 -16.69
N ARG A 134 17.09 -10.09 -16.13
CA ARG A 134 16.05 -9.74 -15.18
C ARG A 134 16.59 -9.13 -13.88
N VAL A 135 17.72 -9.61 -13.39
CA VAL A 135 18.39 -9.04 -12.20
C VAL A 135 18.84 -7.60 -12.46
N GLU A 136 19.42 -7.34 -13.64
CA GLU A 136 19.85 -5.98 -14.03
C GLU A 136 18.65 -5.03 -14.15
N GLU A 137 17.58 -5.44 -14.85
CA GLU A 137 16.33 -4.69 -14.96
C GLU A 137 15.78 -4.30 -13.59
N LEU A 138 15.69 -5.28 -12.67
CA LEU A 138 15.13 -5.04 -11.34
C LEU A 138 16.01 -4.17 -10.47
N LEU A 139 17.32 -4.28 -10.57
CA LEU A 139 18.24 -3.38 -9.87
C LEU A 139 18.05 -1.94 -10.34
N VAL A 140 17.92 -1.72 -11.65
CA VAL A 140 17.60 -0.38 -12.20
C VAL A 140 16.23 0.09 -11.70
N THR A 141 15.23 -0.80 -11.75
CA THR A 141 13.85 -0.50 -11.30
C THR A 141 13.78 -0.04 -9.85
N VAL A 142 14.61 -0.62 -8.97
CA VAL A 142 14.68 -0.22 -7.54
C VAL A 142 15.79 0.81 -7.28
N GLU A 143 16.25 1.52 -8.31
CA GLU A 143 17.26 2.59 -8.24
C GLU A 143 18.59 2.17 -7.58
N LEU A 144 19.03 0.96 -7.85
CA LEU A 144 20.34 0.42 -7.47
C LEU A 144 21.17 0.15 -8.73
N GLU A 145 22.24 0.90 -8.95
CA GLU A 145 23.12 0.73 -10.10
C GLU A 145 23.69 -0.72 -10.18
N PRO A 146 23.37 -1.52 -11.22
CA PRO A 146 23.76 -2.93 -11.28
C PRO A 146 25.25 -3.16 -11.14
N SER A 147 26.07 -2.35 -11.82
CA SER A 147 27.54 -2.45 -11.78
C SER A 147 28.13 -2.26 -10.39
N ALA A 148 27.47 -1.44 -9.56
CA ALA A 148 27.91 -1.13 -8.20
C ALA A 148 27.35 -2.10 -7.15
N PHE A 149 26.15 -2.66 -7.36
CA PHE A 149 25.44 -3.39 -6.30
C PHE A 149 25.31 -4.89 -6.53
N ALA A 150 25.29 -5.39 -7.77
CA ALA A 150 25.00 -6.78 -8.06
C ALA A 150 25.93 -7.79 -7.35
N SER A 151 27.21 -7.45 -7.22
CA SER A 151 28.23 -8.29 -6.59
C SER A 151 28.38 -8.10 -5.08
N ARG A 152 27.70 -7.10 -4.49
CA ARG A 152 27.77 -6.85 -3.05
C ARG A 152 26.99 -7.91 -2.26
N TYR A 153 27.27 -7.99 -0.97
CA TYR A 153 26.55 -8.81 0.00
C TYR A 153 25.59 -7.91 0.83
N PRO A 154 24.51 -8.47 1.40
CA PRO A 154 23.54 -7.70 2.19
C PRO A 154 24.15 -6.82 3.26
N LYS A 155 25.18 -7.30 3.98
CA LYS A 155 25.87 -6.54 5.05
C LYS A 155 26.58 -5.26 4.57
N GLN A 156 26.76 -5.08 3.26
CA GLN A 156 27.40 -3.92 2.65
C GLN A 156 26.39 -2.86 2.21
N LEU A 157 25.10 -3.10 2.45
CA LEU A 157 23.99 -2.21 2.08
C LEU A 157 23.40 -1.57 3.33
N SER A 158 22.89 -0.34 3.19
CA SER A 158 22.02 0.28 4.20
C SER A 158 20.69 -0.48 4.32
N GLY A 159 19.94 -0.28 5.41
CA GLY A 159 18.63 -0.91 5.62
C GLY A 159 17.65 -0.63 4.46
N GLY A 160 17.56 0.62 4.00
CA GLY A 160 16.71 0.98 2.85
C GLY A 160 17.15 0.31 1.54
N GLN A 161 18.47 0.22 1.27
CA GLN A 161 18.98 -0.50 0.11
C GLN A 161 18.67 -2.02 0.18
N GLN A 162 18.83 -2.63 1.36
CA GLN A 162 18.44 -4.03 1.56
C GLN A 162 16.96 -4.25 1.30
N GLN A 163 16.13 -3.31 1.69
CA GLN A 163 14.69 -3.35 1.48
C GLN A 163 14.32 -3.29 0.00
N ARG A 164 14.93 -2.36 -0.77
CA ARG A 164 14.79 -2.31 -2.24
C ARG A 164 15.18 -3.63 -2.90
N VAL A 165 16.24 -4.28 -2.44
CA VAL A 165 16.64 -5.62 -2.90
C VAL A 165 15.58 -6.66 -2.53
N GLY A 166 14.95 -6.57 -1.34
CA GLY A 166 13.85 -7.43 -0.93
C GLY A 166 12.64 -7.32 -1.87
N VAL A 167 12.28 -6.10 -2.27
CA VAL A 167 11.23 -5.84 -3.27
C VAL A 167 11.63 -6.39 -4.64
N ALA A 168 12.86 -6.11 -5.10
CA ALA A 168 13.38 -6.65 -6.36
C ALA A 168 13.34 -8.19 -6.40
N ARG A 169 13.72 -8.85 -5.30
CA ARG A 169 13.63 -10.32 -5.18
C ARG A 169 12.18 -10.81 -5.25
N ALA A 170 11.24 -10.13 -4.61
CA ALA A 170 9.83 -10.49 -4.67
C ALA A 170 9.25 -10.35 -6.09
N LEU A 171 9.72 -9.36 -6.86
CA LEU A 171 9.34 -9.11 -8.25
C LEU A 171 10.06 -9.99 -9.28
N ALA A 172 11.09 -10.75 -8.87
CA ALA A 172 12.02 -11.39 -9.81
C ALA A 172 11.33 -12.36 -10.78
N ALA A 173 10.33 -13.10 -10.32
CA ALA A 173 9.56 -14.05 -11.12
C ALA A 173 8.35 -13.42 -11.83
N ASP A 174 8.18 -12.11 -11.77
CA ASP A 174 7.03 -11.36 -12.30
C ASP A 174 5.68 -11.89 -11.76
N PRO A 175 5.50 -12.01 -10.43
CA PRO A 175 4.30 -12.59 -9.85
C PRO A 175 3.09 -11.67 -10.06
N PRO A 176 1.86 -12.22 -10.27
CA PRO A 176 0.63 -11.43 -10.35
C PRO A 176 0.16 -10.92 -8.98
N VAL A 177 0.58 -11.56 -7.90
CA VAL A 177 0.24 -11.22 -6.52
C VAL A 177 1.50 -10.92 -5.72
N MET A 178 1.46 -9.85 -4.94
CA MET A 178 2.50 -9.53 -3.96
C MET A 178 1.91 -9.41 -2.55
N LEU A 179 2.62 -9.92 -1.59
CA LEU A 179 2.29 -9.84 -0.16
C LEU A 179 3.43 -9.10 0.54
N MET A 180 3.11 -8.05 1.27
CA MET A 180 4.09 -7.20 1.94
C MET A 180 3.75 -7.03 3.42
N ASP A 181 4.63 -7.50 4.30
CA ASP A 181 4.45 -7.47 5.75
C ASP A 181 5.32 -6.37 6.36
N GLU A 182 4.75 -5.23 6.68
CA GLU A 182 5.41 -4.04 7.24
C GLU A 182 6.74 -3.69 6.51
N PRO A 183 6.74 -3.58 5.17
CA PRO A 183 7.98 -3.48 4.43
C PRO A 183 8.81 -2.23 4.78
N PHE A 184 8.23 -1.17 5.32
CA PHE A 184 8.94 0.06 5.68
C PHE A 184 9.15 0.23 7.20
N GLY A 185 8.79 -0.76 8.02
CA GLY A 185 8.82 -0.67 9.48
C GLY A 185 10.21 -0.45 10.09
N ALA A 186 11.27 -0.91 9.43
CA ALA A 186 12.65 -0.83 9.93
C ALA A 186 13.44 0.40 9.40
N THR A 187 12.78 1.35 8.72
CA THR A 187 13.42 2.54 8.14
C THR A 187 13.16 3.79 8.95
N ASP A 188 14.10 4.74 8.91
CA ASP A 188 13.90 6.07 9.48
C ASP A 188 12.83 6.85 8.69
N PRO A 189 12.18 7.88 9.28
CA PRO A 189 11.06 8.57 8.64
C PRO A 189 11.39 9.16 7.26
N ILE A 190 12.55 9.80 7.10
CA ILE A 190 12.94 10.45 5.83
C ILE A 190 13.15 9.41 4.72
N THR A 191 13.84 8.32 5.06
CA THR A 191 14.05 7.21 4.12
C THR A 191 12.73 6.52 3.79
N ARG A 192 11.82 6.38 4.77
CA ARG A 192 10.51 5.78 4.58
C ARG A 192 9.67 6.54 3.55
N GLU A 193 9.56 7.85 3.66
CA GLU A 193 8.81 8.68 2.70
C GLU A 193 9.32 8.53 1.27
N LYS A 194 10.64 8.51 1.09
CA LYS A 194 11.25 8.28 -0.23
C LYS A 194 10.91 6.90 -0.78
N LEU A 195 11.04 5.86 0.05
CA LEU A 195 10.72 4.48 -0.35
C LEU A 195 9.23 4.31 -0.69
N GLN A 196 8.33 4.96 0.02
CA GLN A 196 6.91 4.97 -0.27
C GLN A 196 6.60 5.64 -1.62
N ALA A 197 7.20 6.80 -1.89
CA ALA A 197 7.03 7.49 -3.17
C ALA A 197 7.58 6.68 -4.36
N GLU A 198 8.73 6.01 -4.18
CA GLU A 198 9.31 5.11 -5.19
C GLU A 198 8.41 3.87 -5.39
N PHE A 199 7.88 3.32 -4.30
CA PHE A 199 6.98 2.16 -4.36
C PHE A 199 5.69 2.47 -5.13
N LEU A 200 5.07 3.64 -4.92
CA LEU A 200 3.88 4.06 -5.67
C LEU A 200 4.14 4.12 -7.17
N ARG A 201 5.23 4.79 -7.59
CA ARG A 201 5.61 4.84 -9.01
C ARG A 201 5.84 3.46 -9.61
N LEU A 202 6.44 2.57 -8.82
CA LEU A 202 6.68 1.19 -9.22
C LEU A 202 5.36 0.42 -9.37
N GLN A 203 4.44 0.55 -8.39
CA GLN A 203 3.14 -0.12 -8.38
C GLN A 203 2.29 0.28 -9.61
N GLU A 204 2.19 1.57 -9.92
CA GLU A 204 1.48 2.08 -11.10
C GLU A 204 1.98 1.43 -12.41
N SER A 205 3.29 1.22 -12.52
CA SER A 205 3.90 0.61 -13.72
C SER A 205 3.73 -0.89 -13.79
N LEU A 206 3.61 -1.57 -12.64
CA LEU A 206 3.58 -3.04 -12.57
C LEU A 206 2.17 -3.62 -12.65
N GLY A 207 1.14 -2.89 -12.19
CA GLY A 207 -0.25 -3.34 -12.17
C GLY A 207 -0.50 -4.64 -11.41
N LYS A 208 0.29 -4.93 -10.35
CA LYS A 208 0.17 -6.15 -9.54
C LYS A 208 -0.88 -5.99 -8.46
N THR A 209 -1.58 -7.08 -8.12
CA THR A 209 -2.44 -7.10 -6.92
C THR A 209 -1.58 -7.25 -5.68
N ILE A 210 -1.70 -6.31 -4.76
CA ILE A 210 -0.83 -6.24 -3.58
C ILE A 210 -1.68 -6.25 -2.30
N ILE A 211 -1.35 -7.14 -1.37
CA ILE A 211 -1.81 -7.07 0.01
C ILE A 211 -0.66 -6.54 0.86
N PHE A 212 -0.86 -5.39 1.46
CA PHE A 212 0.15 -4.68 2.23
C PHE A 212 -0.30 -4.56 3.69
N VAL A 213 0.48 -5.07 4.61
CA VAL A 213 0.22 -4.98 6.05
C VAL A 213 1.02 -3.82 6.63
N THR A 214 0.34 -2.97 7.38
CA THR A 214 0.97 -1.91 8.17
C THR A 214 0.23 -1.68 9.49
N HIS A 215 0.88 -1.05 10.45
CA HIS A 215 0.25 -0.50 11.64
C HIS A 215 0.08 1.03 11.57
N ASP A 216 0.58 1.66 10.49
CA ASP A 216 0.54 3.09 10.25
C ASP A 216 -0.64 3.43 9.32
N PHE A 217 -1.64 4.15 9.87
CA PHE A 217 -2.82 4.54 9.11
C PHE A 217 -2.51 5.59 8.04
N ASP A 218 -1.55 6.49 8.29
CA ASP A 218 -1.16 7.52 7.34
C ASP A 218 -0.44 6.91 6.13
N GLU A 219 0.36 5.86 6.36
CA GLU A 219 0.92 5.04 5.29
C GLU A 219 -0.17 4.39 4.44
N ALA A 220 -1.20 3.83 5.08
CA ALA A 220 -2.30 3.20 4.36
C ALA A 220 -3.13 4.20 3.55
N VAL A 221 -3.37 5.39 4.07
CA VAL A 221 -4.05 6.47 3.35
C VAL A 221 -3.24 6.90 2.12
N ARG A 222 -1.93 7.01 2.27
CA ARG A 222 -1.05 7.48 1.19
C ARG A 222 -0.88 6.48 0.06
N LEU A 223 -0.84 5.18 0.37
CA LEU A 223 -0.46 4.14 -0.58
C LEU A 223 -1.64 3.36 -1.15
N GLY A 224 -2.69 3.12 -0.35
CA GLY A 224 -3.70 2.12 -0.67
C GLY A 224 -4.79 2.63 -1.61
N ASP A 225 -5.20 1.77 -2.54
CA ASP A 225 -6.45 1.95 -3.28
C ASP A 225 -7.65 1.71 -2.35
N ARG A 226 -7.55 0.69 -1.48
CA ARG A 226 -8.53 0.39 -0.45
C ARG A 226 -7.85 -0.01 0.85
N ILE A 227 -8.52 0.28 1.97
CA ILE A 227 -8.03 -0.04 3.32
C ILE A 227 -9.03 -0.96 4.01
N ALA A 228 -8.55 -2.09 4.53
CA ALA A 228 -9.26 -2.92 5.49
C ALA A 228 -8.82 -2.53 6.91
N VAL A 229 -9.67 -1.83 7.64
CA VAL A 229 -9.45 -1.50 9.06
C VAL A 229 -9.87 -2.72 9.88
N LEU A 230 -8.89 -3.32 10.54
CA LEU A 230 -9.07 -4.60 11.24
C LEU A 230 -9.03 -4.40 12.76
N SER A 231 -10.01 -4.98 13.44
CA SER A 231 -10.01 -5.14 14.89
C SER A 231 -9.55 -6.55 15.29
N ASN A 232 -9.75 -6.92 16.55
CA ASN A 232 -9.34 -8.22 17.08
C ASN A 232 -9.85 -9.40 16.21
N ARG A 233 -9.02 -10.43 16.06
CA ARG A 233 -9.32 -11.63 15.26
C ARG A 233 -9.52 -11.36 13.77
N SER A 234 -8.87 -10.30 13.27
CA SER A 234 -9.00 -9.82 11.87
C SER A 234 -10.44 -9.47 11.47
N GLN A 235 -11.29 -9.07 12.41
CA GLN A 235 -12.63 -8.59 12.07
C GLN A 235 -12.51 -7.30 11.26
N ILE A 236 -13.14 -7.26 10.09
CA ILE A 236 -13.15 -6.08 9.23
C ILE A 236 -14.19 -5.11 9.78
N GLU A 237 -13.74 -4.00 10.34
CA GLU A 237 -14.60 -2.90 10.82
C GLU A 237 -15.06 -2.00 9.68
N GLN A 238 -14.17 -1.76 8.72
CA GLN A 238 -14.49 -1.07 7.47
C GLN A 238 -13.53 -1.50 6.36
N PHE A 239 -14.04 -1.65 5.14
CA PHE A 239 -13.25 -1.94 3.96
C PHE A 239 -13.68 -1.03 2.81
N ASP A 240 -12.92 0.02 2.56
CA ASP A 240 -13.30 1.07 1.62
C ASP A 240 -12.07 1.84 1.09
N THR A 241 -12.31 2.82 0.23
CA THR A 241 -11.28 3.78 -0.20
C THR A 241 -10.80 4.65 0.96
N PRO A 242 -9.54 5.11 0.96
CA PRO A 242 -9.03 6.02 1.98
C PRO A 242 -9.91 7.26 2.18
N ALA A 243 -10.39 7.85 1.07
CA ALA A 243 -11.26 9.03 1.10
C ALA A 243 -12.57 8.77 1.86
N ASN A 244 -13.23 7.63 1.59
CA ASN A 244 -14.49 7.30 2.26
C ASN A 244 -14.28 6.96 3.75
N ILE A 245 -13.22 6.25 4.10
CA ILE A 245 -12.89 5.97 5.51
C ILE A 245 -12.66 7.27 6.31
N LEU A 246 -11.96 8.25 5.73
CA LEU A 246 -11.67 9.52 6.36
C LEU A 246 -12.90 10.43 6.49
N THR A 247 -13.89 10.33 5.58
CA THR A 247 -15.11 11.14 5.59
C THR A 247 -16.28 10.50 6.31
N ASN A 248 -16.40 9.17 6.19
CA ASN A 248 -17.53 8.39 6.68
C ASN A 248 -17.04 7.15 7.45
N PRO A 249 -16.41 7.33 8.63
CA PRO A 249 -16.01 6.19 9.45
C PRO A 249 -17.24 5.38 9.85
N ALA A 250 -17.18 4.06 9.66
CA ALA A 250 -18.31 3.16 9.86
C ALA A 250 -18.77 3.07 11.32
N ASN A 251 -17.87 3.33 12.27
CA ASN A 251 -18.15 3.27 13.71
C ASN A 251 -17.08 4.03 14.51
N ASP A 252 -17.28 4.12 15.83
CA ASP A 252 -16.39 4.83 16.76
C ASP A 252 -14.99 4.19 16.80
N TYR A 253 -14.88 2.87 16.57
CA TYR A 253 -13.58 2.20 16.50
C TYR A 253 -12.76 2.72 15.33
N VAL A 254 -13.34 2.77 14.13
CA VAL A 254 -12.67 3.30 12.93
C VAL A 254 -12.34 4.78 13.15
N ALA A 255 -13.27 5.58 13.66
CA ALA A 255 -13.03 6.99 13.98
C ALA A 255 -11.87 7.17 14.97
N SER A 256 -11.80 6.33 16.01
CA SER A 256 -10.69 6.37 16.98
C SER A 256 -9.36 5.93 16.37
N PHE A 257 -9.37 4.99 15.43
CA PHE A 257 -8.18 4.50 14.73
C PHE A 257 -7.61 5.54 13.75
N ILE A 258 -8.50 6.29 13.07
CA ILE A 258 -8.10 7.44 12.24
C ILE A 258 -7.42 8.51 13.12
N GLY A 259 -7.93 8.71 14.34
CA GLY A 259 -7.45 9.71 15.29
C GLY A 259 -7.76 11.14 14.86
N HIS A 260 -7.01 12.10 15.42
CA HIS A 260 -7.20 13.51 15.13
C HIS A 260 -6.66 13.90 13.75
N GLY A 261 -7.26 14.94 13.15
CA GLY A 261 -6.76 15.52 11.90
C GLY A 261 -7.21 14.79 10.63
N ALA A 262 -8.32 14.06 10.64
CA ALA A 262 -8.88 13.40 9.46
C ALA A 262 -8.96 14.34 8.23
N ALA A 263 -9.40 15.61 8.43
CA ALA A 263 -9.43 16.60 7.37
C ALA A 263 -8.04 16.89 6.77
N ILE A 264 -7.00 16.97 7.62
CA ILE A 264 -5.62 17.20 7.16
C ILE A 264 -5.08 15.97 6.44
N LYS A 265 -5.42 14.76 6.91
CA LYS A 265 -5.04 13.51 6.24
C LYS A 265 -5.66 13.39 4.85
N ARG A 266 -6.89 13.90 4.66
CA ARG A 266 -7.53 13.95 3.33
C ARG A 266 -6.76 14.77 2.31
N LEU A 267 -6.05 15.81 2.73
CA LEU A 267 -5.26 16.64 1.84
C LEU A 267 -4.17 15.86 1.08
N VAL A 268 -3.72 14.72 1.61
CA VAL A 268 -2.76 13.83 0.92
C VAL A 268 -3.37 13.21 -0.34
N LEU A 269 -4.68 13.00 -0.35
CA LEU A 269 -5.42 12.36 -1.45
C LEU A 269 -5.83 13.33 -2.57
N ILE A 270 -5.70 14.62 -2.33
CA ILE A 270 -6.18 15.65 -3.25
C ILE A 270 -4.97 16.32 -3.93
N PRO A 271 -4.77 16.13 -5.24
CA PRO A 271 -3.68 16.79 -5.95
C PRO A 271 -3.94 18.29 -6.09
N VAL A 272 -2.88 19.08 -6.20
CA VAL A 272 -2.96 20.49 -6.59
C VAL A 272 -3.32 20.53 -8.08
N THR A 273 -4.51 21.03 -8.41
CA THR A 273 -5.03 21.10 -9.78
C THR A 273 -5.40 22.51 -10.20
N GLU A 274 -5.47 22.77 -11.50
CA GLU A 274 -5.85 24.10 -12.05
C GLU A 274 -7.26 24.54 -11.58
N ALA A 275 -8.16 23.62 -11.30
CA ALA A 275 -9.54 23.93 -10.88
C ALA A 275 -9.66 24.67 -9.56
N ILE A 276 -8.64 24.59 -8.68
CA ILE A 276 -8.63 25.23 -7.35
C ILE A 276 -7.59 26.36 -7.27
N LEU A 277 -6.92 26.68 -8.36
CA LEU A 277 -5.86 27.67 -8.38
C LEU A 277 -6.39 29.10 -8.56
N GLY A 278 -5.71 30.06 -7.97
CA GLY A 278 -5.86 31.47 -8.24
C GLY A 278 -5.04 31.93 -9.43
N PRO A 279 -5.16 33.24 -9.80
CA PRO A 279 -4.36 33.81 -10.86
C PRO A 279 -2.86 33.65 -10.63
N ALA A 280 -2.09 33.41 -11.69
CA ALA A 280 -0.64 33.19 -11.60
C ALA A 280 0.17 34.41 -11.07
N GLY A 281 -0.46 35.57 -10.91
CA GLY A 281 0.18 36.80 -10.41
C GLY A 281 -0.03 37.08 -8.90
N GLU A 282 -0.84 36.30 -8.19
CA GLU A 282 -1.11 36.51 -6.76
C GLU A 282 -0.03 35.95 -5.81
N SER A 283 0.95 35.23 -6.35
CA SER A 283 2.04 34.72 -5.52
C SER A 283 3.00 35.86 -5.13
N ALA A 284 3.45 35.84 -3.88
CA ALA A 284 4.40 36.82 -3.34
C ALA A 284 5.84 36.70 -3.90
N GLY A 285 6.03 36.18 -5.12
CA GLY A 285 7.30 36.18 -5.83
C GLY A 285 8.46 35.44 -5.15
N GLY A 286 8.17 34.46 -4.32
CA GLY A 286 9.18 33.63 -3.65
C GLY A 286 9.74 32.54 -4.57
N PRO A 287 10.95 32.01 -4.28
CA PRO A 287 11.58 30.95 -5.06
C PRO A 287 10.92 29.56 -4.85
N ILE A 288 9.92 29.47 -3.97
CA ILE A 288 9.27 28.21 -3.61
C ILE A 288 8.03 28.01 -4.46
N THR A 289 8.02 26.91 -5.17
CA THR A 289 6.92 26.47 -6.04
C THR A 289 6.40 25.11 -5.61
N VAL A 290 5.14 24.80 -5.94
CA VAL A 290 4.55 23.47 -5.82
C VAL A 290 4.12 22.99 -7.19
N SER A 291 4.22 21.70 -7.44
CA SER A 291 3.78 21.08 -8.69
C SER A 291 2.27 20.85 -8.70
N VAL A 292 1.65 20.83 -9.88
CA VAL A 292 0.25 20.38 -10.04
C VAL A 292 0.04 18.92 -9.60
N ASP A 293 1.11 18.12 -9.60
CA ASP A 293 1.11 16.71 -9.18
C ASP A 293 1.33 16.53 -7.66
N ASP A 294 1.74 17.59 -6.95
CA ASP A 294 1.91 17.55 -5.49
C ASP A 294 0.53 17.50 -4.80
N SER A 295 0.47 16.97 -3.58
CA SER A 295 -0.77 16.95 -2.81
C SER A 295 -1.07 18.30 -2.17
N LEU A 296 -2.35 18.56 -1.85
CA LEU A 296 -2.72 19.75 -1.06
C LEU A 296 -2.05 19.76 0.32
N ARG A 297 -1.65 18.61 0.84
CA ARG A 297 -0.89 18.49 2.08
C ARG A 297 0.52 19.08 1.92
N ASP A 298 1.22 18.74 0.83
CA ASP A 298 2.57 19.25 0.55
C ASP A 298 2.53 20.76 0.33
N ALA A 299 1.48 21.25 -0.36
CA ALA A 299 1.25 22.67 -0.54
C ALA A 299 1.01 23.40 0.80
N LEU A 300 0.18 22.81 1.69
CA LEU A 300 -0.10 23.36 3.01
C LEU A 300 1.17 23.42 3.88
N ASP A 301 1.93 22.33 3.92
CA ASP A 301 3.19 22.28 4.67
C ASP A 301 4.18 23.33 4.18
N SER A 302 4.29 23.52 2.86
CA SER A 302 5.13 24.57 2.26
C SER A 302 4.66 25.99 2.61
N LEU A 303 3.34 26.25 2.61
CA LEU A 303 2.76 27.54 3.05
C LEU A 303 3.05 27.84 4.52
N VAL A 304 2.87 26.86 5.39
CA VAL A 304 3.11 26.99 6.84
C VAL A 304 4.60 27.22 7.14
N LEU A 305 5.48 26.45 6.50
CA LEU A 305 6.94 26.56 6.72
C LEU A 305 7.51 27.90 6.23
N THR A 306 6.96 28.44 5.14
CA THR A 306 7.46 29.68 4.54
C THR A 306 6.80 30.92 5.08
N GLY A 307 5.57 30.80 5.66
CA GLY A 307 4.75 31.94 6.06
C GLY A 307 4.26 32.79 4.89
N LEU A 308 4.37 32.30 3.66
CA LEU A 308 3.91 33.01 2.47
C LEU A 308 2.38 32.99 2.37
N PRO A 309 1.73 34.05 1.90
CA PRO A 309 0.28 34.07 1.72
C PRO A 309 -0.20 33.14 0.62
N ALA A 310 0.62 32.90 -0.39
CA ALA A 310 0.34 31.99 -1.49
C ALA A 310 1.65 31.49 -2.12
N LEU A 311 1.60 30.26 -2.71
CA LEU A 311 2.71 29.68 -3.47
C LEU A 311 2.36 29.67 -4.96
N THR A 312 3.38 29.78 -5.81
CA THR A 312 3.22 29.57 -7.25
C THR A 312 3.09 28.09 -7.55
N VAL A 313 2.07 27.73 -8.32
CA VAL A 313 1.89 26.36 -8.83
C VAL A 313 2.46 26.26 -10.22
N ILE A 314 3.26 25.21 -10.47
CA ILE A 314 3.93 24.95 -11.75
C ILE A 314 3.43 23.64 -12.36
N ASP A 315 3.39 23.60 -13.68
CA ASP A 315 3.14 22.37 -14.44
C ASP A 315 4.40 21.49 -14.57
N ARG A 316 4.26 20.34 -15.23
CA ARG A 316 5.37 19.40 -15.50
C ARG A 316 6.49 20.01 -16.37
N ALA A 317 6.23 21.13 -17.02
CA ALA A 317 7.21 21.86 -17.83
C ALA A 317 7.84 23.04 -17.04
N ASN A 318 7.64 23.12 -15.71
CA ASN A 318 8.06 24.20 -14.82
C ASN A 318 7.45 25.58 -15.18
N LYS A 319 6.29 25.60 -15.87
CA LYS A 319 5.58 26.82 -16.19
C LYS A 319 4.61 27.17 -15.05
N PRO A 320 4.55 28.44 -14.60
CA PRO A 320 3.53 28.88 -13.66
C PRO A 320 2.13 28.74 -14.26
N VAL A 321 1.23 28.02 -13.57
CA VAL A 321 -0.16 27.81 -13.99
C VAL A 321 -1.17 28.46 -13.05
N GLY A 322 -0.73 28.88 -11.86
CA GLY A 322 -1.61 29.54 -10.91
C GLY A 322 -0.95 29.78 -9.55
N SER A 323 -1.78 30.06 -8.56
CA SER A 323 -1.37 30.21 -7.16
C SER A 323 -2.28 29.41 -6.23
N ILE A 324 -1.74 28.96 -5.10
CA ILE A 324 -2.48 28.28 -4.04
C ILE A 324 -2.23 28.94 -2.69
N SER A 325 -3.30 29.14 -1.92
CA SER A 325 -3.28 29.73 -0.56
C SER A 325 -4.00 28.81 0.44
N ILE A 326 -3.81 29.08 1.73
CA ILE A 326 -4.51 28.36 2.82
C ILE A 326 -6.02 28.46 2.66
N ASP A 327 -6.56 29.62 2.28
CA ASP A 327 -8.01 29.80 2.10
C ASP A 327 -8.56 28.90 0.99
N ARG A 328 -7.82 28.74 -0.09
CA ARG A 328 -8.20 27.84 -1.20
C ARG A 328 -8.17 26.36 -0.79
N ILE A 329 -7.15 25.95 -0.03
CA ILE A 329 -7.08 24.60 0.54
C ILE A 329 -8.26 24.36 1.49
N SER A 330 -8.56 25.35 2.34
CA SER A 330 -9.70 25.28 3.28
C SER A 330 -11.05 25.19 2.56
N ALA A 331 -11.20 25.91 1.44
CA ALA A 331 -12.43 25.87 0.64
C ALA A 331 -12.68 24.47 0.02
N VAL A 332 -11.62 23.76 -0.41
CA VAL A 332 -11.75 22.38 -0.91
C VAL A 332 -12.24 21.44 0.19
N LEU A 333 -11.71 21.55 1.40
CA LEU A 333 -12.17 20.75 2.54
C LEU A 333 -13.62 21.07 2.95
N GLY A 334 -14.03 22.35 2.87
CA GLY A 334 -15.37 22.79 3.22
C GLY A 334 -16.45 22.44 2.20
N ALA A 335 -16.12 22.37 0.92
CA ALA A 335 -17.06 22.05 -0.15
C ALA A 335 -17.58 20.60 -0.11
N GLU A 336 -16.85 19.69 0.54
CA GLU A 336 -17.19 18.27 0.62
C GLU A 336 -17.83 17.85 1.96
N VAL A 337 -17.93 18.76 2.92
CA VAL A 337 -18.62 18.47 4.21
C VAL A 337 -20.12 18.65 4.00
N PRO A 338 -20.98 17.61 4.10
CA PRO A 338 -22.42 17.79 4.16
C PRO A 338 -22.75 18.73 5.30
N ALA A 339 -23.63 19.72 5.05
CA ALA A 339 -24.07 20.68 6.07
C ALA A 339 -24.51 19.90 7.32
N ALA A 340 -23.91 20.21 8.48
CA ALA A 340 -24.33 19.64 9.76
C ALA A 340 -25.82 19.80 9.91
N PRO A 341 -26.60 18.79 10.37
CA PRO A 341 -28.02 18.92 10.60
C PRO A 341 -28.23 20.08 11.60
N ALA A 342 -29.03 21.04 11.18
CA ALA A 342 -29.32 22.23 11.98
C ALA A 342 -29.71 21.82 13.40
N ALA A 343 -29.01 22.35 14.39
CA ALA A 343 -29.29 22.12 15.79
C ALA A 343 -30.78 22.43 16.03
N ARG A 344 -31.55 21.44 16.49
CA ARG A 344 -32.92 21.61 16.90
C ARG A 344 -32.92 22.69 17.98
N GLN A 345 -33.48 23.86 17.65
CA GLN A 345 -33.80 24.85 18.63
C GLN A 345 -34.89 24.24 19.53
N ASP A 346 -34.51 23.93 20.76
CA ASP A 346 -35.43 23.58 21.83
C ASP A 346 -36.28 24.81 22.11
N THR A 347 -37.45 24.87 21.48
CA THR A 347 -38.50 25.83 21.87
C THR A 347 -39.13 25.35 23.18
N GLY A 348 -38.50 25.70 24.28
CA GLY A 348 -39.08 25.59 25.61
C GLY A 348 -40.30 26.51 25.71
N THR A 349 -41.48 25.98 25.43
CA THR A 349 -42.73 26.61 25.87
C THR A 349 -42.93 26.29 27.35
N GLY A 350 -42.52 27.21 28.18
CA GLY A 350 -43.01 27.27 29.55
C GLY A 350 -44.51 27.60 29.54
N GLN A 351 -45.31 26.76 30.15
CA GLN A 351 -46.61 27.15 30.70
C GLN A 351 -46.64 26.73 32.16
N GLY A 352 -46.65 27.76 33.00
CA GLY A 352 -47.03 27.65 34.39
C GLY A 352 -48.52 27.48 34.54
N SER A 353 -48.93 26.77 35.49
CA SER A 353 -50.05 26.95 36.41
C SER A 353 -49.90 25.99 37.57
#